data_ff16f838c3193ae26b576bc70796150b
#
_entry.id   ff16f838c3193ae26b576bc70796150b
#
_cell.length_a   1.000
_cell.length_b   1.000
_cell.length_c   1.000
_cell.angle_alpha   90.00
_cell.angle_beta   90.00
_cell.angle_gamma   90.00
#
_symmetry.space_group_name_H-M   'P 1'
#
loop_
_entity.id
_entity.type
_entity.pdbx_description
1 polymer ?
#
loop_
_entity_poly.entity_id
_entity_poly.type
_entity_poly.pdbx_seq_one_letter_code
_entity_poly.pdbx_strand_id
1 'polypeptide(L)'
;MFPKLRFKEFDGDLTESKLVELTSWASGGTPAKDVPEYWGDDIPLISGASMHTNQLYESDVKITKLGLQKGSKLALKDSILILVRGSMLFNKIPMGITLGDVAFNQDVKCIRPKQQLAPLFLFQWLHAKENTIQNKVTATGIGAGKLDTADLQNLKLYKPSLEEQTKIANFLSAEDEKISQLTQKHALLSQYKQGMMQKLFSQQLRFKADDGSEFREWEEKELKDIAEINPKS
;
A
#
# COMPACT_ATOMS: atom_id res chain seq x y z
N MET A 1 -19.50 -11.42 20.01
CA MET A 1 -18.59 -12.46 19.45
C MET A 1 -17.19 -12.17 19.98
N PHE A 2 -16.58 -13.09 20.71
CA PHE A 2 -15.23 -12.90 21.23
C PHE A 2 -14.21 -13.38 20.16
N PRO A 3 -13.13 -12.64 19.91
CA PRO A 3 -12.08 -13.08 19.02
C PRO A 3 -11.39 -14.32 19.59
N LYS A 4 -10.97 -15.25 18.71
CA LYS A 4 -10.22 -16.47 19.10
C LYS A 4 -8.84 -16.12 19.67
N LEU A 5 -8.25 -14.99 19.25
CA LEU A 5 -6.98 -14.47 19.72
C LEU A 5 -7.19 -13.05 20.25
N ARG A 6 -6.73 -12.80 21.47
CA ARG A 6 -6.83 -11.50 22.14
C ARG A 6 -5.65 -11.33 23.11
N PHE A 7 -5.19 -10.12 23.32
CA PHE A 7 -4.22 -9.83 24.37
C PHE A 7 -4.84 -10.12 25.73
N LYS A 8 -4.08 -10.80 26.60
CA LYS A 8 -4.60 -11.36 27.88
C LYS A 8 -5.13 -10.31 28.87
N GLU A 9 -4.62 -9.09 28.76
CA GLU A 9 -5.00 -7.97 29.62
C GLU A 9 -6.34 -7.32 29.25
N PHE A 10 -6.98 -7.73 28.15
CA PHE A 10 -8.25 -7.19 27.69
C PHE A 10 -9.32 -8.29 27.73
N ASP A 11 -10.36 -8.06 28.52
CA ASP A 11 -11.50 -8.96 28.69
C ASP A 11 -12.87 -8.29 28.46
N GLY A 12 -12.85 -6.95 28.28
CA GLY A 12 -14.07 -6.16 28.08
C GLY A 12 -14.85 -6.52 26.80
N ASP A 13 -16.11 -6.15 26.76
CA ASP A 13 -16.99 -6.43 25.63
C ASP A 13 -16.61 -5.66 24.37
N LEU A 14 -16.86 -6.28 23.22
CA LEU A 14 -16.76 -5.64 21.92
C LEU A 14 -18.09 -5.03 21.52
N THR A 15 -18.07 -3.76 21.16
CA THR A 15 -19.28 -3.06 20.68
C THR A 15 -19.43 -3.18 19.19
N GLU A 16 -20.53 -3.74 18.70
CA GLU A 16 -20.86 -3.74 17.27
C GLU A 16 -21.38 -2.37 16.85
N SER A 17 -20.81 -1.82 15.78
CA SER A 17 -21.24 -0.57 15.16
C SER A 17 -21.06 -0.64 13.64
N LYS A 18 -21.87 0.12 12.90
CA LYS A 18 -21.61 0.34 11.47
C LYS A 18 -20.48 1.35 11.30
N LEU A 19 -19.70 1.17 10.23
CA LEU A 19 -18.57 2.06 9.95
C LEU A 19 -18.99 3.53 9.83
N VAL A 20 -20.16 3.82 9.25
CA VAL A 20 -20.71 5.18 9.13
C VAL A 20 -20.96 5.86 10.47
N GLU A 21 -21.29 5.10 11.51
CA GLU A 21 -21.53 5.64 12.85
C GLU A 21 -20.22 6.12 13.51
N LEU A 22 -19.12 5.44 13.20
CA LEU A 22 -17.80 5.66 13.79
C LEU A 22 -16.90 6.60 12.97
N THR A 23 -17.34 7.01 11.78
CA THR A 23 -16.50 7.76 10.83
C THR A 23 -17.26 8.91 10.19
N SER A 24 -16.53 9.89 9.67
CA SER A 24 -17.01 10.90 8.74
C SER A 24 -16.45 10.67 7.35
N TRP A 25 -17.20 11.05 6.30
CA TRP A 25 -16.91 10.73 4.92
C TRP A 25 -16.86 11.99 4.07
N ALA A 26 -15.91 12.05 3.16
CA ALA A 26 -15.83 13.10 2.16
C ALA A 26 -15.50 12.51 0.78
N SER A 27 -16.05 13.16 -0.25
CA SER A 27 -15.68 12.93 -1.67
C SER A 27 -14.74 14.03 -2.09
N GLY A 28 -13.65 13.66 -2.74
CA GLY A 28 -12.71 14.60 -3.32
C GLY A 28 -13.19 15.17 -4.64
N GLY A 29 -12.27 15.85 -5.31
CA GLY A 29 -12.46 16.44 -6.63
C GLY A 29 -11.13 16.75 -7.29
N THR A 30 -11.20 17.12 -8.56
CA THR A 30 -10.04 17.55 -9.33
C THR A 30 -10.30 18.96 -9.84
N PRO A 31 -9.43 19.95 -9.59
CA PRO A 31 -9.57 21.28 -10.14
C PRO A 31 -9.60 21.28 -11.67
N ALA A 32 -10.18 22.30 -12.28
CA ALA A 32 -10.19 22.48 -13.72
C ALA A 32 -8.76 22.45 -14.29
N LYS A 33 -8.53 21.56 -15.27
CA LYS A 33 -7.18 21.30 -15.80
C LYS A 33 -6.65 22.43 -16.68
N ASP A 34 -7.56 23.19 -17.25
CA ASP A 34 -7.31 24.34 -18.12
C ASP A 34 -7.03 25.64 -17.39
N VAL A 35 -7.01 25.64 -16.06
CA VAL A 35 -6.69 26.80 -15.20
C VAL A 35 -5.32 26.56 -14.53
N PRO A 36 -4.21 27.10 -15.10
CA PRO A 36 -2.86 26.85 -14.61
C PRO A 36 -2.65 27.22 -13.14
N GLU A 37 -3.33 28.24 -12.64
CA GLU A 37 -3.21 28.76 -11.26
C GLU A 37 -3.70 27.78 -10.20
N TYR A 38 -4.43 26.74 -10.60
CA TYR A 38 -4.89 25.68 -9.68
C TYR A 38 -3.83 24.58 -9.48
N TRP A 39 -2.81 24.54 -10.34
CA TRP A 39 -1.76 23.54 -10.35
C TRP A 39 -0.43 24.14 -9.88
N GLY A 40 0.28 23.41 -9.04
CA GLY A 40 1.54 23.89 -8.45
C GLY A 40 2.10 22.87 -7.47
N ASP A 41 2.93 23.29 -6.52
CA ASP A 41 3.70 22.39 -5.66
C ASP A 41 3.26 22.38 -4.18
N ASP A 42 2.12 23.02 -3.85
CA ASP A 42 1.75 23.22 -2.44
C ASP A 42 1.20 21.96 -1.78
N ILE A 43 0.25 21.26 -2.43
CA ILE A 43 -0.54 20.19 -1.81
C ILE A 43 -0.59 18.98 -2.73
N PRO A 44 -0.11 17.79 -2.29
CA PRO A 44 -0.21 16.56 -3.07
C PRO A 44 -1.67 16.21 -3.37
N LEU A 45 -2.01 15.90 -4.62
CA LEU A 45 -3.33 15.44 -5.04
C LEU A 45 -3.33 13.92 -5.20
N ILE A 46 -3.90 13.22 -4.23
CA ILE A 46 -3.98 11.76 -4.23
C ILE A 46 -5.06 11.28 -5.20
N SER A 47 -4.68 10.37 -6.06
CA SER A 47 -5.55 9.65 -6.99
C SER A 47 -5.21 8.16 -6.99
N GLY A 48 -5.96 7.32 -7.71
CA GLY A 48 -5.61 5.91 -7.86
C GLY A 48 -4.17 5.70 -8.35
N ALA A 49 -3.66 6.59 -9.20
CA ALA A 49 -2.30 6.52 -9.74
C ALA A 49 -1.20 6.75 -8.69
N SER A 50 -1.47 7.47 -7.60
CA SER A 50 -0.50 7.73 -6.53
C SER A 50 -0.67 6.82 -5.31
N MET A 51 -1.63 5.89 -5.31
CA MET A 51 -1.89 4.97 -4.19
C MET A 51 -1.08 3.67 -4.33
N HIS A 52 0.26 3.80 -4.37
CA HIS A 52 1.17 2.66 -4.49
C HIS A 52 1.59 2.08 -3.14
N THR A 53 1.51 2.87 -2.08
CA THR A 53 1.88 2.52 -0.71
C THR A 53 0.70 2.70 0.24
N ASN A 54 0.83 2.12 1.43
CA ASN A 54 -0.15 2.27 2.50
C ASN A 54 -0.04 3.63 3.23
N GLN A 55 1.02 4.40 2.97
CA GLN A 55 1.28 5.71 3.57
C GLN A 55 1.17 6.77 2.48
N LEU A 56 0.24 7.71 2.66
CA LEU A 56 -0.09 8.71 1.66
C LEU A 56 0.34 10.10 2.14
N TYR A 57 1.37 10.66 1.54
CA TYR A 57 1.90 11.99 1.84
C TYR A 57 2.50 12.69 0.62
N GLU A 58 2.65 11.97 -0.50
CA GLU A 58 3.23 12.46 -1.75
C GLU A 58 2.40 12.07 -2.96
N SER A 59 2.49 12.87 -4.02
CA SER A 59 1.96 12.60 -5.35
C SER A 59 2.76 13.41 -6.37
N ASP A 60 2.98 12.84 -7.56
CA ASP A 60 3.57 13.56 -8.69
C ASP A 60 2.70 14.75 -9.15
N VAL A 61 1.42 14.70 -8.84
CA VAL A 61 0.47 15.76 -9.13
C VAL A 61 0.16 16.53 -7.86
N LYS A 62 0.39 17.85 -7.91
CA LYS A 62 0.12 18.75 -6.80
C LYS A 62 -0.74 19.93 -7.25
N ILE A 63 -1.46 20.50 -6.30
CA ILE A 63 -2.35 21.65 -6.53
C ILE A 63 -1.98 22.81 -5.59
N THR A 64 -2.36 24.02 -6.00
CA THR A 64 -2.22 25.20 -5.16
C THR A 64 -3.34 25.26 -4.10
N LYS A 65 -3.18 26.13 -3.12
CA LYS A 65 -4.27 26.44 -2.16
C LYS A 65 -5.53 26.94 -2.87
N LEU A 66 -5.39 27.68 -3.97
CA LEU A 66 -6.51 28.12 -4.78
C LEU A 66 -7.20 26.94 -5.48
N GLY A 67 -6.41 26.02 -6.05
CA GLY A 67 -6.93 24.79 -6.66
C GLY A 67 -7.69 23.90 -5.66
N LEU A 68 -7.19 23.79 -4.42
CA LEU A 68 -7.91 23.11 -3.35
C LEU A 68 -9.28 23.73 -3.10
N GLN A 69 -9.35 25.06 -2.94
CA GLN A 69 -10.60 25.78 -2.67
C GLN A 69 -11.63 25.65 -3.80
N LYS A 70 -11.17 25.60 -5.05
CA LYS A 70 -12.00 25.63 -6.26
C LYS A 70 -12.42 24.25 -6.77
N GLY A 71 -11.65 23.18 -6.47
CA GLY A 71 -11.95 21.90 -7.13
C GLY A 71 -11.61 20.64 -6.34
N SER A 72 -11.08 20.73 -5.13
CA SER A 72 -10.74 19.53 -4.36
C SER A 72 -11.17 19.64 -2.89
N LYS A 73 -10.77 18.68 -2.07
CA LYS A 73 -10.95 18.70 -0.61
C LYS A 73 -9.68 18.26 0.07
N LEU A 74 -9.47 18.76 1.29
CA LEU A 74 -8.35 18.39 2.13
C LEU A 74 -8.70 17.17 2.98
N ALA A 75 -7.89 16.14 2.91
CA ALA A 75 -7.82 15.06 3.88
C ALA A 75 -6.71 15.41 4.87
N LEU A 76 -7.06 15.60 6.12
CA LEU A 76 -6.11 15.91 7.18
C LEU A 76 -5.30 14.65 7.51
N LYS A 77 -4.14 14.81 8.11
CA LYS A 77 -3.36 13.71 8.69
C LYS A 77 -4.26 12.73 9.48
N ASP A 78 -3.91 11.46 9.46
CA ASP A 78 -4.63 10.35 10.11
C ASP A 78 -6.04 10.07 9.50
N SER A 79 -6.28 10.51 8.28
CA SER A 79 -7.42 10.08 7.48
C SER A 79 -7.08 8.83 6.67
N ILE A 80 -8.07 7.99 6.37
CA ILE A 80 -7.91 6.88 5.44
C ILE A 80 -8.49 7.29 4.09
N LEU A 81 -7.69 7.15 3.04
CA LEU A 81 -8.15 7.31 1.66
C LEU A 81 -8.35 5.93 1.05
N ILE A 82 -9.47 5.73 0.36
CA ILE A 82 -9.80 4.48 -0.33
C ILE A 82 -10.29 4.78 -1.75
N LEU A 83 -9.75 4.05 -2.72
CA LEU A 83 -10.21 4.14 -4.11
C LEU A 83 -11.58 3.48 -4.24
N VAL A 84 -12.52 4.17 -4.89
CA VAL A 84 -13.90 3.67 -5.10
C VAL A 84 -14.27 3.59 -6.58
N ARG A 85 -13.39 4.02 -7.49
CA ARG A 85 -13.56 3.90 -8.94
C ARG A 85 -12.22 3.71 -9.64
N GLY A 86 -12.15 2.76 -10.55
CA GLY A 86 -10.97 2.48 -11.37
C GLY A 86 -10.80 1.00 -11.68
N SER A 87 -10.06 0.67 -12.73
CA SER A 87 -9.78 -0.72 -13.13
C SER A 87 -8.98 -1.50 -12.08
N MET A 88 -8.20 -0.82 -11.25
CA MET A 88 -7.42 -1.45 -10.17
C MET A 88 -8.29 -2.20 -9.17
N LEU A 89 -9.56 -1.80 -8.98
CA LEU A 89 -10.49 -2.42 -8.03
C LEU A 89 -10.78 -3.89 -8.32
N PHE A 90 -10.57 -4.36 -9.56
CA PHE A 90 -10.72 -5.78 -9.89
C PHE A 90 -9.60 -6.66 -9.33
N ASN A 91 -8.43 -6.08 -9.04
CA ASN A 91 -7.26 -6.81 -8.55
C ASN A 91 -7.03 -6.60 -7.04
N LYS A 92 -7.22 -5.37 -6.56
CA LYS A 92 -7.04 -4.98 -5.16
C LYS A 92 -7.86 -3.73 -4.85
N ILE A 93 -8.03 -3.43 -3.57
CA ILE A 93 -8.64 -2.18 -3.12
C ILE A 93 -7.53 -1.23 -2.66
N PRO A 94 -7.07 -0.28 -3.51
CA PRO A 94 -6.09 0.71 -3.07
C PRO A 94 -6.63 1.52 -1.90
N MET A 95 -5.91 1.50 -0.79
CA MET A 95 -6.21 2.30 0.39
C MET A 95 -4.93 2.67 1.12
N GLY A 96 -4.95 3.77 1.87
CA GLY A 96 -3.81 4.20 2.66
C GLY A 96 -4.21 5.21 3.73
N ILE A 97 -3.33 5.36 4.73
CA ILE A 97 -3.45 6.36 5.79
C ILE A 97 -2.61 7.60 5.44
N THR A 98 -3.17 8.79 5.64
CA THR A 98 -2.45 10.04 5.37
C THR A 98 -1.47 10.35 6.50
N LEU A 99 -0.20 10.61 6.15
CA LEU A 99 0.86 11.02 7.09
C LEU A 99 0.97 12.54 7.23
N GLY A 100 0.34 13.28 6.35
CA GLY A 100 0.21 14.73 6.32
C GLY A 100 -1.10 15.12 5.67
N ASP A 101 -1.33 16.41 5.53
CA ASP A 101 -2.50 16.96 4.86
C ASP A 101 -2.33 16.81 3.34
N VAL A 102 -3.30 16.19 2.67
CA VAL A 102 -3.28 15.96 1.22
C VAL A 102 -4.65 16.28 0.61
N ALA A 103 -4.67 16.65 -0.66
CA ALA A 103 -5.88 16.72 -1.46
C ALA A 103 -6.17 15.34 -2.09
N PHE A 104 -7.39 15.09 -2.55
CA PHE A 104 -7.75 13.83 -3.20
C PHE A 104 -8.82 14.04 -4.27
N ASN A 105 -8.78 13.19 -5.30
CA ASN A 105 -9.67 13.30 -6.45
C ASN A 105 -11.06 12.68 -6.20
N GLN A 106 -11.95 12.78 -7.19
CA GLN A 106 -13.35 12.29 -7.11
C GLN A 106 -13.46 10.76 -7.03
N ASP A 107 -12.45 10.01 -7.44
CA ASP A 107 -12.44 8.54 -7.45
C ASP A 107 -12.00 7.95 -6.10
N VAL A 108 -11.56 8.83 -5.20
CA VAL A 108 -11.11 8.49 -3.85
C VAL A 108 -12.11 9.00 -2.83
N LYS A 109 -12.37 8.22 -1.79
CA LYS A 109 -13.12 8.63 -0.60
C LYS A 109 -12.17 8.81 0.58
N CYS A 110 -12.41 9.87 1.34
CA CYS A 110 -11.77 10.10 2.61
C CYS A 110 -12.67 9.60 3.73
N ILE A 111 -12.11 8.74 4.59
CA ILE A 111 -12.74 8.19 5.78
C ILE A 111 -11.97 8.72 6.98
N ARG A 112 -12.59 9.55 7.79
CA ARG A 112 -11.98 10.09 9.01
C ARG A 112 -12.62 9.45 10.23
N PRO A 113 -11.86 8.75 11.10
CA PRO A 113 -12.38 8.18 12.32
C PRO A 113 -12.81 9.27 13.30
N LYS A 114 -13.88 9.01 14.05
CA LYS A 114 -14.31 9.84 15.19
C LYS A 114 -13.51 9.46 16.45
N GLN A 115 -13.62 10.25 17.51
CA GLN A 115 -12.80 10.10 18.73
C GLN A 115 -12.76 8.70 19.36
N GLN A 116 -13.76 7.87 19.12
CA GLN A 116 -13.84 6.51 19.69
C GLN A 116 -13.14 5.44 18.84
N LEU A 117 -12.51 5.82 17.73
CA LEU A 117 -11.90 4.89 16.78
C LEU A 117 -10.50 5.38 16.42
N ALA A 118 -9.49 4.58 16.78
CA ALA A 118 -8.09 4.87 16.46
C ALA A 118 -7.84 4.77 14.93
N PRO A 119 -7.20 5.78 14.30
CA PRO A 119 -7.01 5.80 12.84
C PRO A 119 -6.27 4.57 12.32
N LEU A 120 -5.18 4.20 12.98
CA LEU A 120 -4.35 3.08 12.56
C LEU A 120 -5.07 1.73 12.74
N PHE A 121 -5.88 1.58 13.80
CA PHE A 121 -6.74 0.40 13.98
C PHE A 121 -7.78 0.28 12.87
N LEU A 122 -8.44 1.39 12.52
CA LEU A 122 -9.39 1.41 11.40
C LEU A 122 -8.72 1.03 10.09
N PHE A 123 -7.52 1.54 9.83
CA PHE A 123 -6.76 1.23 8.64
C PHE A 123 -6.44 -0.29 8.55
N GLN A 124 -5.90 -0.88 9.61
CA GLN A 124 -5.62 -2.32 9.67
C GLN A 124 -6.89 -3.16 9.54
N TRP A 125 -7.99 -2.71 10.17
CA TRP A 125 -9.27 -3.39 10.05
C TRP A 125 -9.82 -3.36 8.62
N LEU A 126 -9.71 -2.23 7.91
CA LEU A 126 -10.11 -2.14 6.50
C LEU A 126 -9.28 -3.06 5.61
N HIS A 127 -7.98 -3.15 5.83
CA HIS A 127 -7.10 -4.12 5.15
C HIS A 127 -7.55 -5.57 5.40
N ALA A 128 -7.86 -5.93 6.63
CA ALA A 128 -8.38 -7.26 6.95
C ALA A 128 -9.73 -7.56 6.27
N LYS A 129 -10.47 -6.52 5.86
CA LYS A 129 -11.74 -6.64 5.12
C LYS A 129 -11.58 -6.49 3.61
N GLU A 130 -10.38 -6.36 3.08
CA GLU A 130 -10.13 -6.08 1.66
C GLU A 130 -10.88 -7.07 0.74
N ASN A 131 -10.78 -8.37 0.96
CA ASN A 131 -11.50 -9.38 0.17
C ASN A 131 -13.03 -9.21 0.26
N THR A 132 -13.57 -8.88 1.44
CA THR A 132 -15.00 -8.61 1.63
C THR A 132 -15.45 -7.38 0.84
N ILE A 133 -14.60 -6.34 0.81
CA ILE A 133 -14.83 -5.10 0.08
C ILE A 133 -14.72 -5.36 -1.43
N GLN A 134 -13.71 -6.11 -1.86
CA GLN A 134 -13.48 -6.43 -3.26
C GLN A 134 -14.63 -7.21 -3.88
N ASN A 135 -15.26 -8.13 -3.14
CA ASN A 135 -16.45 -8.87 -3.58
C ASN A 135 -17.69 -7.98 -3.81
N LYS A 136 -17.65 -6.71 -3.39
CA LYS A 136 -18.72 -5.71 -3.62
C LYS A 136 -18.43 -4.80 -4.82
N VAL A 137 -17.29 -4.96 -5.47
CA VAL A 137 -16.93 -4.19 -6.66
C VAL A 137 -17.79 -4.64 -7.83
N THR A 138 -18.43 -3.68 -8.50
CA THR A 138 -19.23 -3.88 -9.72
C THR A 138 -18.50 -3.29 -10.91
N ALA A 139 -18.75 -3.84 -12.09
CA ALA A 139 -18.25 -3.27 -13.34
C ALA A 139 -19.16 -2.11 -13.78
N THR A 140 -18.55 -1.01 -14.25
CA THR A 140 -19.29 0.05 -14.95
C THR A 140 -19.38 -0.25 -16.45
N GLY A 141 -20.28 0.41 -17.17
CA GLY A 141 -20.46 0.22 -18.62
C GLY A 141 -19.21 0.50 -19.47
N ILE A 142 -18.19 1.18 -18.91
CA ILE A 142 -16.91 1.48 -19.56
C ILE A 142 -15.76 0.57 -19.08
N GLY A 143 -16.08 -0.53 -18.38
CA GLY A 143 -15.08 -1.52 -17.94
C GLY A 143 -14.26 -1.12 -16.72
N ALA A 144 -14.60 -0.03 -16.02
CA ALA A 144 -13.96 0.34 -14.74
C ALA A 144 -14.70 -0.31 -13.56
N GLY A 145 -13.97 -0.67 -12.51
CA GLY A 145 -14.56 -1.10 -11.24
C GLY A 145 -15.20 0.07 -10.50
N LYS A 146 -16.31 -0.19 -9.84
CA LYS A 146 -17.00 0.76 -8.95
C LYS A 146 -17.31 0.08 -7.63
N LEU A 147 -16.99 0.74 -6.53
CA LEU A 147 -17.36 0.37 -5.18
C LEU A 147 -18.35 1.39 -4.63
N ASP A 148 -19.52 0.93 -4.23
CA ASP A 148 -20.52 1.83 -3.66
C ASP A 148 -20.11 2.25 -2.24
N THR A 149 -20.18 3.55 -1.98
CA THR A 149 -19.86 4.10 -0.66
C THR A 149 -20.78 3.56 0.43
N ALA A 150 -22.06 3.29 0.11
CA ALA A 150 -23.01 2.71 1.06
C ALA A 150 -22.60 1.30 1.49
N ASP A 151 -22.01 0.52 0.62
CA ASP A 151 -21.47 -0.82 0.96
C ASP A 151 -20.35 -0.75 1.99
N LEU A 152 -19.46 0.24 1.87
CA LEU A 152 -18.41 0.48 2.86
C LEU A 152 -19.01 0.99 4.18
N GLN A 153 -19.91 1.95 4.13
CA GLN A 153 -20.55 2.57 5.29
C GLN A 153 -21.34 1.58 6.14
N ASN A 154 -21.91 0.56 5.53
CA ASN A 154 -22.68 -0.48 6.21
C ASN A 154 -21.83 -1.65 6.75
N LEU A 155 -20.51 -1.65 6.55
CA LEU A 155 -19.65 -2.66 7.14
C LEU A 155 -19.76 -2.62 8.67
N LYS A 156 -19.91 -3.79 9.29
CA LYS A 156 -19.98 -3.96 10.73
C LYS A 156 -18.60 -4.15 11.32
N LEU A 157 -18.28 -3.32 12.31
CA LEU A 157 -17.02 -3.35 13.05
C LEU A 157 -17.32 -3.67 14.51
N TYR A 158 -16.65 -4.68 15.04
CA TYR A 158 -16.64 -5.00 16.47
C TYR A 158 -15.49 -4.25 17.12
N LYS A 159 -15.83 -3.18 17.84
CA LYS A 159 -14.88 -2.22 18.36
C LYS A 159 -14.52 -2.55 19.82
N PRO A 160 -13.25 -2.83 20.14
CA PRO A 160 -12.78 -2.91 21.52
C PRO A 160 -12.56 -1.52 22.13
N SER A 161 -12.03 -1.46 23.34
CA SER A 161 -11.60 -0.22 23.98
C SER A 161 -10.54 0.50 23.15
N LEU A 162 -10.40 1.81 23.30
CA LEU A 162 -9.41 2.59 22.54
C LEU A 162 -7.97 2.14 22.84
N GLU A 163 -7.70 1.72 24.06
CA GLU A 163 -6.42 1.19 24.49
C GLU A 163 -6.10 -0.12 23.76
N GLU A 164 -7.04 -1.04 23.70
CA GLU A 164 -6.86 -2.30 22.96
C GLU A 164 -6.72 -2.07 21.44
N GLN A 165 -7.52 -1.13 20.87
CA GLN A 165 -7.35 -0.73 19.46
C GLN A 165 -5.93 -0.27 19.17
N THR A 166 -5.37 0.57 20.04
CA THR A 166 -4.02 1.11 19.93
C THR A 166 -2.99 -0.01 19.99
N LYS A 167 -3.15 -0.95 20.92
CA LYS A 167 -2.24 -2.09 21.08
C LYS A 167 -2.28 -3.01 19.86
N ILE A 168 -3.47 -3.34 19.35
CA ILE A 168 -3.64 -4.14 18.13
C ILE A 168 -2.96 -3.44 16.94
N ALA A 169 -3.22 -2.14 16.76
CA ALA A 169 -2.68 -1.38 15.66
C ALA A 169 -1.14 -1.31 15.69
N ASN A 170 -0.57 -1.05 16.86
CA ASN A 170 0.89 -1.00 17.04
C ASN A 170 1.55 -2.36 16.77
N PHE A 171 0.95 -3.44 17.25
CA PHE A 171 1.44 -4.79 16.98
C PHE A 171 1.45 -5.10 15.47
N LEU A 172 0.34 -4.86 14.77
CA LEU A 172 0.26 -5.13 13.32
C LEU A 172 1.19 -4.22 12.51
N SER A 173 1.33 -2.94 12.90
CA SER A 173 2.25 -2.03 12.22
C SER A 173 3.73 -2.40 12.42
N ALA A 174 4.10 -2.95 13.57
CA ALA A 174 5.45 -3.46 13.78
C ALA A 174 5.75 -4.69 12.88
N GLU A 175 4.76 -5.56 12.65
CA GLU A 175 4.90 -6.66 11.71
C GLU A 175 4.98 -6.18 10.25
N ASP A 176 4.19 -5.18 9.85
CA ASP A 176 4.27 -4.55 8.53
C ASP A 176 5.66 -3.94 8.29
N GLU A 177 6.23 -3.24 9.28
CA GLU A 177 7.58 -2.67 9.21
C GLU A 177 8.63 -3.77 9.02
N LYS A 178 8.54 -4.87 9.79
CA LYS A 178 9.45 -6.01 9.67
C LYS A 178 9.36 -6.67 8.28
N ILE A 179 8.16 -6.85 7.75
CA ILE A 179 7.95 -7.37 6.39
C ILE A 179 8.61 -6.45 5.36
N SER A 180 8.43 -5.13 5.50
CA SER A 180 9.06 -4.14 4.61
C SER A 180 10.58 -4.22 4.64
N GLN A 181 11.20 -4.28 5.82
CA GLN A 181 12.65 -4.42 6.02
C GLN A 181 13.19 -5.72 5.39
N LEU A 182 12.49 -6.84 5.60
CA LEU A 182 12.87 -8.13 5.00
C LEU A 182 12.77 -8.11 3.48
N THR A 183 11.75 -7.48 2.92
CA THR A 183 11.56 -7.31 1.48
C THR A 183 12.68 -6.47 0.87
N GLN A 184 13.05 -5.36 1.51
CA GLN A 184 14.17 -4.53 1.09
C GLN A 184 15.50 -5.29 1.16
N LYS A 185 15.73 -6.02 2.25
CA LYS A 185 16.94 -6.85 2.41
C LYS A 185 17.03 -7.91 1.30
N HIS A 186 15.91 -8.57 0.98
CA HIS A 186 15.86 -9.55 -0.09
C HIS A 186 16.19 -8.93 -1.46
N ALA A 187 15.64 -7.74 -1.76
CA ALA A 187 15.96 -7.04 -3.00
C ALA A 187 17.45 -6.68 -3.10
N LEU A 188 18.04 -6.14 -2.04
CA LEU A 188 19.46 -5.79 -1.98
C LEU A 188 20.38 -7.02 -2.13
N LEU A 189 20.04 -8.14 -1.47
CA LEU A 189 20.78 -9.39 -1.61
C LEU A 189 20.67 -9.96 -3.02
N SER A 190 19.53 -9.83 -3.67
CA SER A 190 19.33 -10.24 -5.06
C SER A 190 20.20 -9.42 -6.03
N GLN A 191 20.26 -8.11 -5.84
CA GLN A 191 21.14 -7.21 -6.61
C GLN A 191 22.62 -7.54 -6.36
N TYR A 192 23.01 -7.76 -5.10
CA TYR A 192 24.38 -8.16 -4.75
C TYR A 192 24.76 -9.47 -5.43
N LYS A 193 23.90 -10.50 -5.34
CA LYS A 193 24.10 -11.79 -6.02
C LYS A 193 24.32 -11.59 -7.52
N GLN A 194 23.45 -10.80 -8.18
CA GLN A 194 23.57 -10.53 -9.61
C GLN A 194 24.88 -9.82 -9.96
N GLY A 195 25.28 -8.81 -9.19
CA GLY A 195 26.53 -8.09 -9.37
C GLY A 195 27.77 -8.99 -9.17
N MET A 196 27.72 -9.87 -8.16
CA MET A 196 28.78 -10.84 -7.91
C MET A 196 28.90 -11.87 -9.04
N MET A 197 27.77 -12.38 -9.54
CA MET A 197 27.76 -13.28 -10.71
C MET A 197 28.42 -12.61 -11.93
N GLN A 198 28.05 -11.36 -12.24
CA GLN A 198 28.64 -10.62 -13.35
C GLN A 198 30.16 -10.47 -13.19
N LYS A 199 30.63 -10.08 -11.99
CA LYS A 199 32.07 -9.90 -11.72
C LYS A 199 32.85 -11.21 -11.77
N LEU A 200 32.30 -12.31 -11.26
CA LEU A 200 32.94 -13.63 -11.30
C LEU A 200 33.03 -14.15 -12.73
N PHE A 201 31.94 -14.13 -13.49
CA PHE A 201 31.94 -14.65 -14.87
C PHE A 201 32.66 -13.74 -15.89
N SER A 202 32.77 -12.44 -15.57
CA SER A 202 33.65 -11.54 -16.35
C SER A 202 35.11 -11.55 -15.89
N GLN A 203 35.49 -12.40 -14.94
CA GLN A 203 36.83 -12.52 -14.35
C GLN A 203 37.36 -11.23 -13.68
N GLN A 204 36.48 -10.24 -13.39
CA GLN A 204 36.86 -9.06 -12.61
C GLN A 204 37.10 -9.40 -11.13
N LEU A 205 36.51 -10.49 -10.66
CA LEU A 205 36.72 -11.06 -9.33
C LEU A 205 37.00 -12.56 -9.50
N ARG A 206 38.05 -13.05 -8.84
CA ARG A 206 38.36 -14.48 -8.80
C ARG A 206 38.58 -14.93 -7.36
N PHE A 207 38.16 -16.12 -7.05
CA PHE A 207 38.50 -16.76 -5.78
C PHE A 207 39.99 -17.17 -5.81
N LYS A 208 40.55 -17.26 -4.63
CA LYS A 208 41.89 -17.83 -4.42
C LYS A 208 41.77 -19.18 -3.73
N ALA A 209 42.77 -20.04 -3.88
CA ALA A 209 42.86 -21.26 -3.09
C ALA A 209 43.07 -20.94 -1.59
N ASP A 210 42.86 -21.94 -0.73
CA ASP A 210 42.96 -21.76 0.73
C ASP A 210 44.36 -21.33 1.20
N ASP A 211 45.41 -21.67 0.42
CA ASP A 211 46.79 -21.25 0.65
C ASP A 211 47.10 -19.83 0.13
N GLY A 212 46.13 -19.15 -0.47
CA GLY A 212 46.24 -17.81 -1.05
C GLY A 212 46.75 -17.80 -2.50
N SER A 213 47.06 -18.95 -3.09
CA SER A 213 47.48 -19.05 -4.49
C SER A 213 46.30 -18.77 -5.45
N GLU A 214 46.64 -18.36 -6.67
CA GLU A 214 45.63 -18.13 -7.70
C GLU A 214 45.34 -19.43 -8.47
N PHE A 215 44.05 -19.63 -8.79
CA PHE A 215 43.62 -20.72 -9.65
C PHE A 215 44.11 -20.47 -11.09
N ARG A 216 44.24 -21.56 -11.88
CA ARG A 216 44.58 -21.48 -13.31
C ARG A 216 43.58 -20.60 -14.06
N GLU A 217 44.04 -20.02 -15.16
CA GLU A 217 43.14 -19.23 -16.01
C GLU A 217 42.04 -20.10 -16.61
N TRP A 218 40.90 -19.47 -16.91
CA TRP A 218 39.78 -20.16 -17.53
C TRP A 218 40.09 -20.43 -18.99
N GLU A 219 39.79 -21.63 -19.44
CA GLU A 219 39.86 -22.01 -20.85
C GLU A 219 38.56 -21.61 -21.55
N GLU A 220 38.68 -20.95 -22.69
CA GLU A 220 37.54 -20.60 -23.52
C GLU A 220 37.19 -21.82 -24.42
N LYS A 221 35.94 -22.29 -24.33
CA LYS A 221 35.39 -23.40 -25.12
C LYS A 221 34.03 -23.04 -25.64
N GLU A 222 33.68 -23.53 -26.84
CA GLU A 222 32.35 -23.38 -27.34
C GLU A 222 31.36 -24.29 -26.58
N LEU A 223 30.13 -23.83 -26.39
CA LEU A 223 29.13 -24.59 -25.65
C LEU A 223 28.86 -25.98 -26.24
N LYS A 224 28.95 -26.11 -27.58
CA LYS A 224 28.80 -27.38 -28.29
C LYS A 224 29.87 -28.43 -27.92
N ASP A 225 31.05 -27.98 -27.43
CA ASP A 225 32.18 -28.86 -27.10
C ASP A 225 32.10 -29.43 -25.69
N ILE A 226 31.22 -28.84 -24.86
CA ILE A 226 31.07 -29.15 -23.44
C ILE A 226 29.66 -29.59 -23.03
N ALA A 227 28.66 -29.42 -23.91
CA ALA A 227 27.27 -29.78 -23.62
C ALA A 227 26.53 -30.22 -24.89
N GLU A 228 25.72 -31.28 -24.79
CA GLU A 228 24.76 -31.65 -25.84
C GLU A 228 23.49 -30.78 -25.69
N ILE A 229 23.11 -30.12 -26.79
CA ILE A 229 21.89 -29.32 -26.87
C ILE A 229 20.79 -30.22 -27.46
N ASN A 230 19.70 -30.40 -26.75
CA ASN A 230 18.58 -31.26 -27.12
C ASN A 230 18.98 -32.71 -27.33
N PRO A 231 19.51 -33.43 -26.31
CA PRO A 231 19.82 -34.86 -26.48
C PRO A 231 18.53 -35.57 -26.88
N LYS A 232 18.63 -36.36 -27.98
CA LYS A 232 17.51 -37.22 -28.40
C LYS A 232 17.24 -38.20 -27.29
N SER A 233 16.02 -38.17 -26.70
CA SER A 233 15.50 -39.15 -25.75
C SER A 233 15.37 -40.51 -26.41
#